data_4345c3719197c41b22173841a57def01
#
_entry.id   4345c3719197c41b22173841a57def01
#
_cell.length_a   1.000
_cell.length_b   1.000
_cell.length_c   1.000
_cell.angle_alpha   90.00
_cell.angle_beta   90.00
_cell.angle_gamma   90.00
#
_symmetry.space_group_name_H-M   'P 1'
#
loop_
_entity.id
_entity.type
_entity.pdbx_description
1 polymer ?
#
loop_
_entity_poly.entity_id
_entity_poly.type
_entity_poly.pdbx_seq_one_letter_code
_entity_poly.pdbx_strand_id
1 'polypeptide(L)'
;ALPIFRPKIDVGDYETKKGHVLRFLKKGARVKITIMFRGREMAHPEQGLNVLERLAEDLKPYATVESKPKMEGRNMLMLLAPIKGAFDEDKAASDTK
;
A
#
# COMPACT_ATOMS: atom_id res chain seq x y z
N ALA A 1 -9.03 10.51 2.04
CA ALA A 1 -9.63 9.23 1.68
C ALA A 1 -8.57 8.15 1.61
N LEU A 2 -8.88 6.98 2.13
CA LEU A 2 -7.95 5.86 2.13
C LEU A 2 -7.98 5.15 0.77
N PRO A 3 -6.82 4.72 0.26
CA PRO A 3 -6.81 3.99 -1.00
C PRO A 3 -7.46 2.62 -0.86
N ILE A 4 -8.29 2.28 -1.83
CA ILE A 4 -8.94 0.98 -1.87
C ILE A 4 -8.45 0.28 -3.13
N PHE A 5 -7.87 -0.90 -2.95
CA PHE A 5 -7.37 -1.72 -4.03
C PHE A 5 -8.34 -2.85 -4.31
N ARG A 6 -8.16 -3.49 -5.45
CA ARG A 6 -8.93 -4.67 -5.82
C ARG A 6 -7.98 -5.82 -6.15
N PRO A 7 -8.40 -7.08 -5.96
CA PRO A 7 -7.53 -8.22 -6.23
C PRO A 7 -7.04 -8.26 -7.68
N LYS A 8 -7.88 -7.84 -8.60
CA LYS A 8 -7.51 -7.76 -10.02
C LYS A 8 -7.36 -6.29 -10.39
N ILE A 9 -6.25 -5.71 -10.01
CA ILE A 9 -5.98 -4.31 -10.29
C ILE A 9 -5.15 -4.19 -11.56
N ASP A 10 -5.51 -3.21 -12.37
CA ASP A 10 -4.76 -2.89 -13.58
C ASP A 10 -3.45 -2.19 -13.19
N VAL A 11 -2.42 -2.37 -14.02
CA VAL A 11 -1.10 -1.81 -13.74
C VAL A 11 -1.17 -0.29 -13.59
N GLY A 12 -1.88 0.38 -14.48
CA GLY A 12 -2.01 1.84 -14.41
C GLY A 12 -2.69 2.29 -13.14
N ASP A 13 -3.76 1.60 -12.75
CA ASP A 13 -4.50 1.91 -11.55
C ASP A 13 -3.65 1.63 -10.30
N TYR A 14 -2.90 0.53 -10.33
CA TYR A 14 -1.99 0.18 -9.24
C TYR A 14 -0.96 1.29 -9.02
N GLU A 15 -0.34 1.74 -10.10
CA GLU A 15 0.68 2.79 -10.01
C GLU A 15 0.10 4.10 -9.48
N THR A 16 -1.10 4.44 -9.91
CA THR A 16 -1.77 5.65 -9.43
C THR A 16 -2.03 5.59 -7.94
N LYS A 17 -2.56 4.45 -7.47
CA LYS A 17 -2.87 4.28 -6.05
C LYS A 17 -1.61 4.18 -5.21
N LYS A 18 -0.57 3.56 -5.74
CA LYS A 18 0.73 3.50 -5.08
C LYS A 18 1.27 4.91 -4.85
N GLY A 19 1.12 5.78 -5.84
CA GLY A 19 1.52 7.17 -5.71
C GLY A 19 0.78 7.89 -4.60
N HIS A 20 -0.52 7.63 -4.46
CA HIS A 20 -1.31 8.21 -3.38
C HIS A 20 -0.82 7.73 -2.02
N VAL A 21 -0.51 6.45 -1.90
CA VAL A 21 0.03 5.89 -0.65
C VAL A 21 1.34 6.57 -0.30
N LEU A 22 2.22 6.73 -1.28
CA LEU A 22 3.49 7.42 -1.07
C LEU A 22 3.29 8.84 -0.54
N ARG A 23 2.31 9.55 -1.07
CA ARG A 23 2.00 10.90 -0.60
C ARG A 23 1.64 10.94 0.87
N PHE A 24 0.80 10.01 1.31
CA PHE A 24 0.41 9.93 2.71
C PHE A 24 1.59 9.58 3.60
N LEU A 25 2.40 8.64 3.17
CA LEU A 25 3.59 8.25 3.90
C LEU A 25 4.58 9.41 4.01
N LYS A 26 4.70 10.17 2.94
CA LYS A 26 5.58 11.32 2.90
C LYS A 26 5.19 12.38 3.92
N LYS A 27 3.91 12.46 4.24
CA LYS A 27 3.40 13.38 5.25
C LYS A 27 3.59 12.84 6.67
N GLY A 28 4.17 11.66 6.81
CA GLY A 28 4.37 11.03 8.10
C GLY A 28 3.14 10.30 8.61
N ALA A 29 2.17 10.07 7.75
CA ALA A 29 0.93 9.42 8.15
C ALA A 29 1.00 7.92 7.91
N ARG A 30 0.35 7.16 8.79
CA ARG A 30 0.16 5.74 8.57
C ARG A 30 -0.93 5.55 7.54
N VAL A 31 -0.76 4.55 6.69
CA VAL A 31 -1.71 4.29 5.62
C VAL A 31 -2.31 2.90 5.78
N LYS A 32 -3.62 2.86 5.82
CA LYS A 32 -4.34 1.60 5.89
C LYS A 32 -4.75 1.21 4.47
N ILE A 33 -4.18 0.13 3.98
CA ILE A 33 -4.47 -0.37 2.65
C ILE A 33 -5.62 -1.36 2.75
N THR A 34 -6.64 -1.15 1.94
CA THR A 34 -7.82 -2.00 1.94
C THR A 34 -8.00 -2.65 0.57
N ILE A 35 -8.17 -3.97 0.56
CA ILE A 35 -8.53 -4.71 -0.64
C ILE A 35 -9.97 -5.14 -0.48
N MET A 36 -10.83 -4.73 -1.40
CA MET A 36 -12.23 -5.14 -1.39
C MET A 36 -12.42 -6.36 -2.29
N PHE A 37 -12.98 -7.42 -1.74
CA PHE A 37 -13.30 -8.62 -2.49
C PHE A 37 -14.78 -8.65 -2.82
N ARG A 38 -15.10 -9.02 -4.06
CA ARG A 38 -16.47 -9.30 -4.44
C ARG A 38 -16.73 -10.79 -4.21
N GLY A 39 -17.99 -11.21 -4.30
CA GLY A 39 -18.36 -12.59 -4.01
C GLY A 39 -17.47 -13.64 -4.65
N ARG A 40 -17.18 -13.47 -5.93
CA ARG A 40 -16.33 -14.42 -6.65
C ARG A 40 -14.89 -14.37 -6.19
N GLU A 41 -14.44 -13.20 -5.83
CA GLU A 41 -13.06 -12.97 -5.43
C GLU A 41 -12.75 -13.50 -4.04
N MET A 42 -13.79 -13.71 -3.24
CA MET A 42 -13.63 -14.29 -1.91
C MET A 42 -13.07 -15.72 -1.96
N ALA A 43 -13.25 -16.40 -3.08
CA ALA A 43 -12.69 -17.72 -3.27
C ALA A 43 -11.18 -17.68 -3.55
N HIS A 44 -10.66 -16.53 -3.90
CA HIS A 44 -9.24 -16.37 -4.25
C HIS A 44 -8.60 -15.22 -3.46
N PRO A 45 -8.55 -15.34 -2.12
CA PRO A 45 -7.97 -14.28 -1.30
C PRO A 45 -6.49 -14.05 -1.58
N GLU A 46 -5.80 -15.04 -2.12
CA GLU A 46 -4.38 -14.91 -2.46
C GLU A 46 -4.13 -13.84 -3.50
N GLN A 47 -5.10 -13.53 -4.34
CA GLN A 47 -4.94 -12.48 -5.34
C GLN A 47 -4.81 -11.12 -4.66
N GLY A 48 -5.61 -10.88 -3.64
CA GLY A 48 -5.50 -9.64 -2.86
C GLY A 48 -4.22 -9.60 -2.05
N LEU A 49 -3.85 -10.73 -1.48
CA LEU A 49 -2.62 -10.84 -0.73
C LEU A 49 -1.41 -10.52 -1.63
N ASN A 50 -1.41 -11.02 -2.86
CA ASN A 50 -0.35 -10.73 -3.80
C ASN A 50 -0.22 -9.24 -4.09
N VAL A 51 -1.35 -8.54 -4.22
CA VAL A 51 -1.34 -7.10 -4.44
C VAL A 51 -0.73 -6.38 -3.24
N LEU A 52 -1.13 -6.77 -2.04
CA LEU A 52 -0.61 -6.16 -0.82
C LEU A 52 0.88 -6.43 -0.63
N GLU A 53 1.30 -7.66 -0.90
CA GLU A 53 2.72 -8.00 -0.80
C GLU A 53 3.55 -7.23 -1.80
N ARG A 54 3.04 -7.10 -3.02
CA ARG A 54 3.72 -6.33 -4.05
C ARG A 54 3.83 -4.87 -3.65
N LEU A 55 2.76 -4.32 -3.09
CA LEU A 55 2.76 -2.94 -2.64
C LEU A 55 3.77 -2.74 -1.51
N ALA A 56 3.80 -3.65 -0.56
CA ALA A 56 4.76 -3.59 0.54
C ALA A 56 6.20 -3.66 0.02
N GLU A 57 6.43 -4.51 -0.96
CA GLU A 57 7.74 -4.66 -1.57
C GLU A 57 8.17 -3.39 -2.30
N ASP A 58 7.25 -2.83 -3.08
CA ASP A 58 7.52 -1.60 -3.83
C ASP A 58 7.76 -0.42 -2.91
N LEU A 59 7.12 -0.39 -1.76
CA LEU A 59 7.25 0.70 -0.80
C LEU A 59 8.22 0.40 0.33
N LYS A 60 8.91 -0.72 0.26
CA LYS A 60 9.85 -1.14 1.29
C LYS A 60 10.87 -0.08 1.68
N PRO A 61 11.46 0.67 0.73
CA PRO A 61 12.39 1.74 1.09
C PRO A 61 11.74 2.91 1.82
N TYR A 62 10.43 3.03 1.76
CA TYR A 62 9.72 4.18 2.29
C TYR A 62 8.82 3.84 3.47
N ALA A 63 8.43 2.60 3.58
CA ALA A 63 7.45 2.21 4.60
C ALA A 63 7.74 0.82 5.12
N THR A 64 7.27 0.58 6.34
CA THR A 64 7.32 -0.74 6.93
C THR A 64 5.90 -1.25 7.14
N VAL A 65 5.75 -2.58 7.09
CA VAL A 65 4.44 -3.19 7.35
C VAL A 65 4.23 -3.22 8.85
N GLU A 66 3.36 -2.35 9.35
CA GLU A 66 3.06 -2.29 10.77
C GLU A 66 2.09 -3.40 11.15
N SER A 67 1.17 -3.72 10.27
CA SER A 67 0.24 -4.81 10.47
C SER A 67 0.18 -5.64 9.20
N LYS A 68 0.39 -6.94 9.34
CA LYS A 68 0.36 -7.85 8.20
C LYS A 68 -1.04 -7.91 7.60
N PRO A 69 -1.14 -8.31 6.32
CA PRO A 69 -2.45 -8.44 5.68
C PRO A 69 -3.38 -9.35 6.49
N LYS A 70 -4.57 -8.86 6.73
CA LYS A 70 -5.55 -9.55 7.54
C LYS A 70 -6.92 -9.46 6.90
N MET A 71 -7.64 -10.58 6.84
CA MET A 71 -9.00 -10.60 6.32
C MET A 71 -9.98 -10.14 7.39
N GLU A 72 -10.81 -9.18 7.01
CA GLU A 72 -11.93 -8.74 7.85
C GLU A 72 -13.18 -8.69 6.98
N GLY A 73 -14.06 -9.66 7.17
CA GLY A 73 -15.26 -9.75 6.36
C GLY A 73 -14.89 -9.95 4.89
N ARG A 74 -15.27 -9.02 4.07
CA ARG A 74 -14.99 -9.06 2.63
C ARG A 74 -13.78 -8.24 2.23
N ASN A 75 -13.05 -7.73 3.22
CA ASN A 75 -11.92 -6.86 2.97
C ASN A 75 -10.64 -7.49 3.52
N MET A 76 -9.53 -7.17 2.87
CA MET A 76 -8.22 -7.50 3.39
C MET A 76 -7.53 -6.18 3.73
N LEU A 77 -7.00 -6.10 4.92
CA LEU A 77 -6.40 -4.86 5.42
C LEU A 77 -4.93 -5.05 5.72
N MET A 78 -4.15 -4.03 5.41
CA MET A 78 -2.72 -4.01 5.76
C MET A 78 -2.38 -2.59 6.18
N LEU A 79 -1.63 -2.46 7.26
CA LEU A 79 -1.24 -1.15 7.76
C LEU A 79 0.23 -0.90 7.45
N LEU A 80 0.50 0.23 6.82
CA LEU A 80 1.86 0.67 6.53
C LEU A 80 2.17 1.91 7.34
N ALA A 81 3.38 1.96 7.87
CA ALA A 81 3.86 3.14 8.59
C ALA A 81 5.10 3.67 7.88
N PRO A 82 5.26 5.00 7.82
CA PRO A 82 6.43 5.57 7.17
C PRO A 82 7.70 5.26 7.96
N ILE A 83 8.76 4.96 7.24
CA ILE A 83 10.06 4.75 7.86
C ILE A 83 10.65 6.11 8.16
N LYS A 84 10.99 6.32 9.43
CA LYS A 84 11.54 7.60 9.84
C LYS A 84 12.86 7.88 9.11
N GLY A 85 12.92 9.04 8.48
CA GLY A 85 14.12 9.46 7.76
C GLY A 85 14.15 9.05 6.29
N ALA A 86 13.29 8.11 5.88
CA ALA A 86 13.30 7.65 4.49
C ALA A 86 13.01 8.79 3.52
N PHE A 87 12.02 9.59 3.83
CA PHE A 87 11.65 10.71 2.98
C PHE A 87 12.55 11.92 3.18
N ASP A 88 13.17 12.03 4.32
CA ASP A 88 14.14 13.09 4.57
C ASP A 88 15.35 12.89 3.68
N GLU A 89 15.81 11.65 3.55
CA GLU A 89 16.91 11.33 2.65
C GLU A 89 16.54 11.56 1.21
N ASP A 90 15.33 11.14 0.85
CA ASP A 90 14.79 11.33 -0.48
C ASP A 90 14.67 12.82 -0.79
N LYS A 91 14.25 13.58 0.19
CA LYS A 91 14.14 15.02 0.07
C LYS A 91 15.49 15.67 -0.16
N ALA A 92 16.50 15.23 0.60
CA ALA A 92 17.85 15.73 0.44
C ALA A 92 18.37 15.37 -0.95
N ALA A 93 18.12 14.18 -1.41
CA ALA A 93 18.50 13.77 -2.75
C ALA A 93 17.81 14.60 -3.82
N SER A 94 16.55 14.92 -3.60
CA SER A 94 15.80 15.79 -4.50
C SER A 94 16.40 17.18 -4.57
N ASP A 95 16.80 17.70 -3.41
CA ASP A 95 17.38 19.04 -3.31
C ASP A 95 18.70 19.12 -4.03
N THR A 96 19.43 18.02 -4.06
CA THR A 96 20.75 18.01 -4.70
C THR A 96 20.66 17.85 -6.21
N LYS A 97 19.53 17.56 -6.72
CA LYS A 97 19.30 17.47 -8.16
C LYS A 97 19.06 18.84 -8.74
#